data_ad1540741fe67a93e52cf576778e6bfd
#
_entry.id   ad1540741fe67a93e52cf576778e6bfd
#
_cell.length_a   1.000
_cell.length_b   1.000
_cell.length_c   1.000
_cell.angle_alpha   90.00
_cell.angle_beta   90.00
_cell.angle_gamma   90.00
#
_symmetry.space_group_name_H-M   'P 1'
#
loop_
_entity.id
_entity.type
_entity.pdbx_description
1 polymer ?
#
loop_
_entity_poly.entity_id
_entity_poly.type
_entity_poly.pdbx_seq_one_letter_code
_entity_poly.pdbx_strand_id
1 'polypeptide(L)'
;MKKNIPAIDKKDMEAVLKERKIDWNRVLLAFLIGNLVFFIGIMLGYFIGQVAKSSAISIEDDIKNEFINLEVQSQILDKYPCSETALDQLSFRLDEVGKIVDTLEKRRGVDHPDVLKIKSLYTLFEIKHALLLEQRMKDCKEQYDVIWFFYSNAEKTKEEKEIRDQSQKLGFILSYLRNKYNFVRVYSIDASIHLPVTSVLRESFNVTRYPAVVVNDRLLGEIEKSEDVEPFLRTATLTTK
;
A
#
# COMPACT_ATOMS: atom_id res chain seq x y z
N MET A 1 -59.00 8.71 53.35
CA MET A 1 -58.60 10.05 52.94
C MET A 1 -58.83 10.21 51.46
N LYS A 2 -59.90 10.87 51.01
CA LYS A 2 -60.13 11.22 49.61
C LYS A 2 -59.39 12.49 49.29
N LYS A 3 -58.39 12.43 48.40
CA LYS A 3 -57.74 13.61 47.88
C LYS A 3 -58.64 14.33 46.89
N ASN A 4 -59.10 15.51 47.26
CA ASN A 4 -59.82 16.40 46.35
C ASN A 4 -58.81 16.87 45.26
N ILE A 5 -59.06 16.47 44.04
CA ILE A 5 -58.35 17.02 42.86
C ILE A 5 -59.05 18.34 42.52
N PRO A 6 -58.39 19.48 42.48
CA PRO A 6 -59.02 20.73 42.11
C PRO A 6 -59.48 20.65 40.66
N ALA A 7 -60.79 21.04 40.44
CA ALA A 7 -61.31 21.14 39.09
C ALA A 7 -60.56 22.26 38.36
N ILE A 8 -59.93 21.90 37.26
CA ILE A 8 -59.25 22.85 36.36
C ILE A 8 -60.33 23.75 35.75
N ASP A 9 -60.23 25.09 36.02
CA ASP A 9 -61.22 26.06 35.51
C ASP A 9 -61.19 26.05 33.97
N LYS A 10 -62.40 26.08 33.36
CA LYS A 10 -62.56 26.17 31.90
C LYS A 10 -61.76 27.33 31.26
N LYS A 11 -61.58 28.44 32.00
CA LYS A 11 -60.81 29.57 31.55
C LYS A 11 -59.31 29.28 31.41
N ASP A 12 -58.77 28.46 32.30
CA ASP A 12 -57.34 28.03 32.18
C ASP A 12 -57.14 27.10 31.02
N MET A 13 -58.13 26.24 30.69
CA MET A 13 -58.09 25.36 29.55
C MET A 13 -58.21 26.11 28.20
N GLU A 14 -59.04 27.15 28.15
CA GLU A 14 -59.14 28.06 27.00
C GLU A 14 -57.91 28.92 26.79
N ALA A 15 -57.20 29.30 27.86
CA ALA A 15 -55.92 30.05 27.79
C ALA A 15 -54.80 29.16 27.25
N VAL A 16 -54.79 27.88 27.57
CA VAL A 16 -53.78 26.92 27.06
C VAL A 16 -54.08 26.53 25.59
N LEU A 17 -55.38 26.55 25.20
CA LEU A 17 -55.81 26.29 23.82
C LEU A 17 -55.80 27.55 22.94
N LYS A 18 -55.41 28.70 23.49
CA LYS A 18 -55.22 29.92 22.70
C LYS A 18 -54.14 29.61 21.65
N GLU A 19 -54.61 29.29 20.47
CA GLU A 19 -53.91 28.92 19.25
C GLU A 19 -52.52 29.60 19.23
N ARG A 20 -51.48 28.78 19.33
CA ARG A 20 -50.14 29.16 18.80
C ARG A 20 -50.36 29.38 17.32
N LYS A 21 -50.64 30.63 16.94
CA LYS A 21 -50.61 31.02 15.53
C LYS A 21 -49.25 30.60 14.99
N ILE A 22 -49.20 29.50 14.28
CA ILE A 22 -47.99 29.03 13.61
C ILE A 22 -47.67 30.14 12.62
N ASP A 23 -46.51 30.78 12.84
CA ASP A 23 -46.04 31.81 11.96
C ASP A 23 -45.49 31.12 10.71
N TRP A 24 -46.36 30.93 9.74
CA TRP A 24 -46.07 30.20 8.48
C TRP A 24 -44.83 30.74 7.78
N ASN A 25 -44.57 32.04 7.90
CA ASN A 25 -43.38 32.68 7.32
C ASN A 25 -42.11 32.13 7.96
N ARG A 26 -42.07 31.92 9.28
CA ARG A 26 -40.92 31.36 9.99
C ARG A 26 -40.71 29.86 9.65
N VAL A 27 -41.80 29.12 9.54
CA VAL A 27 -41.75 27.70 9.13
C VAL A 27 -41.21 27.58 7.71
N LEU A 28 -41.71 28.40 6.79
CA LEU A 28 -41.30 28.42 5.40
C LEU A 28 -39.81 28.84 5.26
N LEU A 29 -39.39 29.84 6.02
CA LEU A 29 -37.99 30.26 6.06
C LEU A 29 -37.06 29.15 6.59
N ALA A 30 -37.48 28.48 7.69
CA ALA A 30 -36.70 27.36 8.23
C ALA A 30 -36.59 26.19 7.23
N PHE A 31 -37.66 25.89 6.52
CA PHE A 31 -37.69 24.89 5.47
C PHE A 31 -36.76 25.23 4.30
N LEU A 32 -36.77 26.49 3.85
CA LEU A 32 -35.91 26.95 2.76
C LEU A 32 -34.41 26.88 3.17
N ILE A 33 -34.08 27.31 4.40
CA ILE A 33 -32.71 27.24 4.92
C ILE A 33 -32.28 25.77 5.03
N GLY A 34 -33.15 24.89 5.57
CA GLY A 34 -32.85 23.45 5.68
C GLY A 34 -32.57 22.81 4.32
N ASN A 35 -33.40 23.11 3.31
CA ASN A 35 -33.15 22.62 1.94
C ASN A 35 -31.86 23.18 1.35
N LEU A 36 -31.59 24.46 1.55
CA LEU A 36 -30.34 25.08 1.05
C LEU A 36 -29.09 24.37 1.61
N VAL A 37 -29.05 24.16 2.93
CA VAL A 37 -27.95 23.46 3.61
C VAL A 37 -27.83 22.02 3.10
N PHE A 38 -28.96 21.33 2.90
CA PHE A 38 -28.99 19.97 2.36
C PHE A 38 -28.40 19.89 0.94
N PHE A 39 -28.81 20.80 0.05
CA PHE A 39 -28.26 20.85 -1.32
C PHE A 39 -26.77 21.19 -1.35
N ILE A 40 -26.33 22.14 -0.49
CA ILE A 40 -24.91 22.45 -0.35
C ILE A 40 -24.13 21.20 0.12
N GLY A 41 -24.68 20.46 1.10
CA GLY A 41 -24.07 19.20 1.59
C GLY A 41 -23.92 18.14 0.50
N ILE A 42 -24.97 17.95 -0.33
CA ILE A 42 -24.91 17.03 -1.47
C ILE A 42 -23.86 17.48 -2.49
N MET A 43 -23.84 18.76 -2.83
CA MET A 43 -22.91 19.30 -3.81
C MET A 43 -21.45 19.16 -3.35
N LEU A 44 -21.16 19.46 -2.08
CA LEU A 44 -19.85 19.26 -1.49
C LEU A 44 -19.45 17.77 -1.45
N GLY A 45 -20.38 16.90 -1.04
CA GLY A 45 -20.14 15.44 -1.04
C GLY A 45 -19.83 14.90 -2.43
N TYR A 46 -20.56 15.34 -3.46
CA TYR A 46 -20.32 14.97 -4.84
C TYR A 46 -18.96 15.47 -5.33
N PHE A 47 -18.60 16.74 -5.02
CA PHE A 47 -17.33 17.32 -5.43
C PHE A 47 -16.13 16.62 -4.78
N ILE A 48 -16.21 16.35 -3.46
CA ILE A 48 -15.16 15.61 -2.74
C ILE A 48 -15.03 14.19 -3.29
N GLY A 49 -16.15 13.52 -3.58
CA GLY A 49 -16.17 12.18 -4.19
C GLY A 49 -15.51 12.15 -5.57
N GLN A 50 -15.74 13.15 -6.40
CA GLN A 50 -15.10 13.28 -7.72
C GLN A 50 -13.57 13.49 -7.61
N VAL A 51 -13.13 14.38 -6.73
CA VAL A 51 -11.70 14.65 -6.51
C VAL A 51 -10.97 13.40 -5.98
N ALA A 52 -11.58 12.68 -5.05
CA ALA A 52 -11.01 11.44 -4.52
C ALA A 52 -10.89 10.34 -5.59
N LYS A 53 -11.88 10.24 -6.49
CA LYS A 53 -11.88 9.26 -7.58
C LYS A 53 -10.85 9.60 -8.66
N SER A 54 -10.73 10.87 -9.04
CA SER A 54 -9.75 11.30 -10.06
C SER A 54 -8.31 11.07 -9.61
N SER A 55 -8.00 11.28 -8.32
CA SER A 55 -6.66 11.04 -7.77
C SER A 55 -6.23 9.58 -7.81
N ALA A 56 -7.17 8.64 -7.62
CA ALA A 56 -6.86 7.21 -7.67
C ALA A 56 -6.60 6.73 -9.11
N ILE A 57 -7.36 7.23 -10.07
CA ILE A 57 -7.20 6.90 -11.49
C ILE A 57 -5.87 7.45 -12.02
N SER A 58 -5.49 8.68 -11.65
CA SER A 58 -4.21 9.26 -12.09
C SER A 58 -3.00 8.46 -11.60
N ILE A 59 -3.01 7.99 -10.34
CA ILE A 59 -1.91 7.18 -9.79
C ILE A 59 -1.80 5.84 -10.54
N GLU A 60 -2.92 5.19 -10.86
CA GLU A 60 -2.89 3.93 -11.62
C GLU A 60 -2.33 4.12 -13.03
N ASP A 61 -2.74 5.18 -13.72
CA ASP A 61 -2.26 5.50 -15.07
C ASP A 61 -0.78 5.91 -15.07
N ASP A 62 -0.33 6.64 -14.07
CA ASP A 62 1.08 6.99 -13.87
C ASP A 62 1.93 5.73 -13.67
N ILE A 63 1.49 4.79 -12.83
CA ILE A 63 2.19 3.51 -12.60
C ILE A 63 2.20 2.64 -13.86
N LYS A 64 1.11 2.60 -14.63
CA LYS A 64 1.09 1.89 -15.92
C LYS A 64 2.06 2.49 -16.93
N ASN A 65 2.13 3.81 -17.01
CA ASN A 65 3.07 4.51 -17.87
C ASN A 65 4.53 4.21 -17.46
N GLU A 66 4.82 4.19 -16.15
CA GLU A 66 6.13 3.78 -15.65
C GLU A 66 6.43 2.31 -15.98
N PHE A 67 5.43 1.42 -15.92
CA PHE A 67 5.60 0.03 -16.33
C PHE A 67 5.93 -0.11 -17.81
N ILE A 68 5.23 0.63 -18.68
CA ILE A 68 5.53 0.66 -20.12
C ILE A 68 6.93 1.22 -20.36
N ASN A 69 7.32 2.27 -19.64
CA ASN A 69 8.65 2.86 -19.70
C ASN A 69 9.73 1.85 -19.28
N LEU A 70 9.51 1.10 -18.18
CA LEU A 70 10.37 0.01 -17.75
C LEU A 70 10.53 -1.06 -18.85
N GLU A 71 9.43 -1.45 -19.48
CA GLU A 71 9.45 -2.45 -20.55
C GLU A 71 10.28 -1.98 -21.75
N VAL A 72 10.09 -0.73 -22.18
CA VAL A 72 10.90 -0.12 -23.26
C VAL A 72 12.37 -0.02 -22.85
N GLN A 73 12.67 0.40 -21.62
CA GLN A 73 14.05 0.47 -21.13
C GLN A 73 14.69 -0.92 -21.02
N SER A 74 13.91 -1.95 -20.65
CA SER A 74 14.43 -3.32 -20.62
C SER A 74 14.86 -3.79 -22.00
N GLN A 75 14.08 -3.48 -23.05
CA GLN A 75 14.42 -3.80 -24.44
C GLN A 75 15.66 -3.03 -24.93
N ILE A 76 15.87 -1.80 -24.43
CA ILE A 76 17.10 -1.04 -24.68
C ILE A 76 18.31 -1.69 -23.96
N LEU A 77 18.11 -2.12 -22.71
CA LEU A 77 19.15 -2.81 -21.93
C LEU A 77 19.52 -4.16 -22.54
N ASP A 78 18.58 -4.92 -23.10
CA ASP A 78 18.87 -6.14 -23.86
C ASP A 78 19.86 -5.88 -25.00
N LYS A 79 19.78 -4.70 -25.62
CA LYS A 79 20.67 -4.29 -26.70
C LYS A 79 21.98 -3.65 -26.20
N TYR A 80 21.91 -2.95 -25.06
CA TYR A 80 23.02 -2.22 -24.46
C TYR A 80 23.12 -2.55 -22.96
N PRO A 81 23.48 -3.78 -22.59
CA PRO A 81 23.33 -4.28 -21.22
C PRO A 81 24.14 -3.53 -20.18
N CYS A 82 25.25 -2.87 -20.55
CA CYS A 82 26.15 -2.21 -19.60
C CYS A 82 25.92 -0.69 -19.48
N SER A 83 24.74 -0.18 -19.79
CA SER A 83 24.41 1.22 -19.56
C SER A 83 24.14 1.48 -18.07
N GLU A 84 25.06 2.13 -17.36
CA GLU A 84 24.92 2.44 -15.92
C GLU A 84 23.69 3.32 -15.64
N THR A 85 23.51 4.37 -16.43
CA THR A 85 22.45 5.36 -16.25
C THR A 85 21.04 4.73 -16.29
N ALA A 86 20.85 3.70 -17.12
CA ALA A 86 19.52 3.11 -17.29
C ALA A 86 19.08 2.31 -16.06
N LEU A 87 19.97 1.51 -15.46
CA LEU A 87 19.64 0.71 -14.28
C LEU A 87 19.41 1.59 -13.03
N ASP A 88 20.24 2.62 -12.84
CA ASP A 88 20.08 3.55 -11.73
C ASP A 88 18.76 4.32 -11.80
N GLN A 89 18.36 4.75 -13.01
CA GLN A 89 17.05 5.38 -13.21
C GLN A 89 15.91 4.43 -12.91
N LEU A 90 16.00 3.17 -13.33
CA LEU A 90 14.98 2.17 -13.02
C LEU A 90 14.88 1.90 -11.51
N SER A 91 16.02 1.76 -10.83
CA SER A 91 16.07 1.57 -9.37
C SER A 91 15.43 2.75 -8.63
N PHE A 92 15.74 3.98 -9.05
CA PHE A 92 15.15 5.19 -8.47
C PHE A 92 13.63 5.23 -8.66
N ARG A 93 13.14 4.92 -9.86
CA ARG A 93 11.70 4.88 -10.15
C ARG A 93 10.99 3.80 -9.35
N LEU A 94 11.60 2.63 -9.22
CA LEU A 94 11.06 1.55 -8.39
C LEU A 94 10.90 1.99 -6.93
N ASP A 95 11.88 2.68 -6.37
CA ASP A 95 11.81 3.24 -5.01
C ASP A 95 10.70 4.31 -4.87
N GLU A 96 10.49 5.15 -5.88
CA GLU A 96 9.38 6.13 -5.86
C GLU A 96 8.02 5.44 -5.86
N VAL A 97 7.82 4.45 -6.74
CA VAL A 97 6.56 3.68 -6.79
C VAL A 97 6.34 2.94 -5.48
N GLY A 98 7.38 2.34 -4.89
CA GLY A 98 7.30 1.69 -3.58
C GLY A 98 6.80 2.62 -2.47
N LYS A 99 7.28 3.88 -2.43
CA LYS A 99 6.79 4.89 -1.47
C LYS A 99 5.32 5.26 -1.70
N ILE A 100 4.87 5.29 -2.95
CA ILE A 100 3.46 5.52 -3.29
C ILE A 100 2.60 4.37 -2.78
N VAL A 101 3.02 3.11 -3.02
CA VAL A 101 2.32 1.91 -2.53
C VAL A 101 2.20 1.95 -1.02
N ASP A 102 3.29 2.18 -0.29
CA ASP A 102 3.33 2.27 1.18
C ASP A 102 2.39 3.37 1.72
N THR A 103 2.36 4.52 1.04
CA THR A 103 1.46 5.63 1.40
C THR A 103 -0.02 5.27 1.18
N LEU A 104 -0.32 4.56 0.10
CA LEU A 104 -1.68 4.12 -0.20
C LEU A 104 -2.16 3.04 0.77
N GLU A 105 -1.31 2.08 1.13
CA GLU A 105 -1.60 1.07 2.15
C GLU A 105 -1.95 1.71 3.50
N LYS A 106 -1.16 2.70 3.93
CA LYS A 106 -1.41 3.44 5.18
C LYS A 106 -2.70 4.25 5.16
N ARG A 107 -3.09 4.79 4.00
CA ARG A 107 -4.29 5.66 3.87
C ARG A 107 -5.58 4.90 3.63
N ARG A 108 -5.55 3.81 2.87
CA ARG A 108 -6.73 3.07 2.41
C ARG A 108 -6.87 1.68 3.00
N GLY A 109 -5.80 1.17 3.63
CA GLY A 109 -5.70 -0.21 4.11
C GLY A 109 -5.15 -1.16 3.04
N VAL A 110 -4.51 -2.23 3.52
CA VAL A 110 -3.80 -3.22 2.69
C VAL A 110 -4.73 -4.02 1.78
N ASP A 111 -5.99 -4.23 2.18
CA ASP A 111 -6.99 -5.02 1.46
C ASP A 111 -7.84 -4.18 0.47
N HIS A 112 -7.60 -2.87 0.35
CA HIS A 112 -8.39 -2.04 -0.55
C HIS A 112 -8.12 -2.44 -2.02
N PRO A 113 -9.16 -2.63 -2.86
CA PRO A 113 -9.00 -3.12 -4.23
C PRO A 113 -8.02 -2.31 -5.09
N ASP A 114 -8.06 -0.97 -4.98
CA ASP A 114 -7.13 -0.11 -5.73
C ASP A 114 -5.68 -0.30 -5.26
N VAL A 115 -5.47 -0.51 -3.94
CA VAL A 115 -4.15 -0.75 -3.36
C VAL A 115 -3.60 -2.08 -3.85
N LEU A 116 -4.42 -3.15 -3.81
CA LEU A 116 -4.03 -4.47 -4.30
C LEU A 116 -3.65 -4.44 -5.78
N LYS A 117 -4.39 -3.68 -6.61
CA LYS A 117 -4.11 -3.54 -8.04
C LYS A 117 -2.77 -2.85 -8.29
N ILE A 118 -2.52 -1.73 -7.61
CA ILE A 118 -1.27 -0.99 -7.72
C ILE A 118 -0.10 -1.81 -7.20
N LYS A 119 -0.29 -2.49 -6.08
CA LYS A 119 0.72 -3.38 -5.50
C LYS A 119 1.04 -4.57 -6.39
N SER A 120 0.05 -5.12 -7.09
CA SER A 120 0.26 -6.17 -8.09
C SER A 120 1.16 -5.69 -9.23
N LEU A 121 0.93 -4.49 -9.75
CA LEU A 121 1.79 -3.87 -10.77
C LEU A 121 3.20 -3.62 -10.21
N TYR A 122 3.30 -3.10 -8.99
CA TYR A 122 4.58 -2.87 -8.33
C TYR A 122 5.38 -4.16 -8.17
N THR A 123 4.75 -5.26 -7.75
CA THR A 123 5.39 -6.57 -7.65
C THR A 123 5.94 -7.06 -9.00
N LEU A 124 5.19 -6.87 -10.09
CA LEU A 124 5.69 -7.18 -11.44
C LEU A 124 6.90 -6.33 -11.80
N PHE A 125 6.90 -5.08 -11.38
CA PHE A 125 8.01 -4.15 -11.54
C PHE A 125 9.27 -4.63 -10.80
N GLU A 126 9.14 -5.04 -9.54
CA GLU A 126 10.24 -5.58 -8.73
C GLU A 126 10.85 -6.82 -9.37
N ILE A 127 10.00 -7.77 -9.81
CA ILE A 127 10.46 -8.99 -10.45
C ILE A 127 11.21 -8.68 -11.76
N LYS A 128 10.64 -7.82 -12.61
CA LYS A 128 11.28 -7.44 -13.87
C LYS A 128 12.63 -6.78 -13.64
N HIS A 129 12.71 -5.86 -12.67
CA HIS A 129 13.95 -5.18 -12.31
C HIS A 129 15.01 -6.15 -11.79
N ALA A 130 14.63 -7.12 -10.96
CA ALA A 130 15.54 -8.15 -10.47
C ALA A 130 16.14 -8.99 -11.61
N LEU A 131 15.30 -9.42 -12.57
CA LEU A 131 15.74 -10.18 -13.73
C LEU A 131 16.71 -9.38 -14.61
N LEU A 132 16.44 -8.08 -14.82
CA LEU A 132 17.36 -7.19 -15.53
C LEU A 132 18.69 -7.03 -14.80
N LEU A 133 18.65 -6.92 -13.47
CA LEU A 133 19.86 -6.85 -12.64
C LEU A 133 20.69 -8.13 -12.74
N GLU A 134 20.06 -9.30 -12.68
CA GLU A 134 20.73 -10.58 -12.83
C GLU A 134 21.38 -10.74 -14.21
N GLN A 135 20.68 -10.32 -15.27
CA GLN A 135 21.24 -10.32 -16.63
C GLN A 135 22.46 -9.41 -16.70
N ARG A 136 22.37 -8.19 -16.17
CA ARG A 136 23.46 -7.24 -16.14
C ARG A 136 24.67 -7.74 -15.36
N MET A 137 24.47 -8.42 -14.23
CA MET A 137 25.57 -9.06 -13.48
C MET A 137 26.34 -10.06 -14.34
N LYS A 138 25.66 -10.82 -15.23
CA LYS A 138 26.29 -11.77 -16.14
C LYS A 138 27.02 -11.07 -17.26
N ASP A 139 26.44 -10.03 -17.85
CA ASP A 139 26.95 -9.40 -19.09
C ASP A 139 28.02 -8.33 -18.81
N CYS A 140 27.93 -7.60 -17.67
CA CYS A 140 28.74 -6.42 -17.38
C CYS A 140 29.75 -6.62 -16.23
N LYS A 141 29.83 -7.82 -15.64
CA LYS A 141 30.71 -8.14 -14.51
C LYS A 141 30.48 -7.28 -13.25
N GLU A 142 29.30 -6.68 -13.15
CA GLU A 142 28.90 -5.97 -11.94
C GLU A 142 28.49 -6.99 -10.86
N GLN A 143 28.63 -6.58 -9.60
CA GLN A 143 28.30 -7.45 -8.47
C GLN A 143 27.26 -6.77 -7.59
N TYR A 144 26.10 -7.40 -7.53
CA TYR A 144 25.01 -7.06 -6.61
C TYR A 144 24.62 -8.29 -5.80
N ASP A 145 24.12 -8.06 -4.62
CA ASP A 145 23.46 -9.09 -3.83
C ASP A 145 21.95 -8.89 -3.92
N VAL A 146 21.26 -9.91 -4.43
CA VAL A 146 19.81 -9.93 -4.62
C VAL A 146 19.18 -10.63 -3.44
N ILE A 147 18.26 -9.95 -2.77
CA ILE A 147 17.47 -10.47 -1.67
C ILE A 147 16.01 -10.48 -2.08
N TRP A 148 15.41 -11.67 -2.13
CA TRP A 148 13.97 -11.85 -2.26
C TRP A 148 13.36 -12.02 -0.87
N PHE A 149 12.42 -11.15 -0.54
CA PHE A 149 11.69 -11.17 0.71
C PHE A 149 10.23 -11.52 0.46
N PHE A 150 9.84 -12.74 0.79
CA PHE A 150 8.47 -13.21 0.73
C PHE A 150 7.79 -12.95 2.06
N TYR A 151 6.76 -12.13 2.08
CA TYR A 151 6.06 -11.73 3.30
C TYR A 151 4.54 -11.86 3.14
N SER A 152 3.78 -11.69 4.22
CA SER A 152 2.32 -11.63 4.19
C SER A 152 1.82 -10.49 5.06
N ASN A 153 0.89 -9.72 4.50
CA ASN A 153 0.16 -8.66 5.20
C ASN A 153 -1.24 -9.10 5.65
N ALA A 154 -1.61 -10.38 5.47
CA ALA A 154 -2.90 -10.90 5.93
C ALA A 154 -3.04 -10.77 7.46
N GLU A 155 -4.26 -10.44 7.94
CA GLU A 155 -4.50 -10.18 9.37
C GLU A 155 -5.85 -10.69 9.88
N LYS A 156 -6.50 -11.59 9.13
CA LYS A 156 -7.84 -12.09 9.47
C LYS A 156 -7.82 -13.07 10.63
N THR A 157 -6.75 -13.86 10.76
CA THR A 157 -6.58 -14.85 11.83
C THR A 157 -5.46 -14.45 12.78
N LYS A 158 -5.38 -15.11 13.95
CA LYS A 158 -4.30 -14.88 14.90
C LYS A 158 -2.95 -15.29 14.30
N GLU A 159 -2.91 -16.40 13.60
CA GLU A 159 -1.70 -16.92 12.94
C GLU A 159 -1.21 -15.95 11.84
N GLU A 160 -2.12 -15.42 11.00
CA GLU A 160 -1.80 -14.42 10.00
C GLU A 160 -1.20 -13.15 10.62
N LYS A 161 -1.73 -12.70 11.78
CA LYS A 161 -1.19 -11.54 12.49
C LYS A 161 0.24 -11.80 13.00
N GLU A 162 0.52 -12.99 13.53
CA GLU A 162 1.86 -13.38 13.96
C GLU A 162 2.84 -13.40 12.76
N ILE A 163 2.44 -13.94 11.61
CA ILE A 163 3.22 -13.92 10.37
C ILE A 163 3.47 -12.49 9.89
N ARG A 164 2.45 -11.63 9.92
CA ARG A 164 2.58 -10.22 9.56
C ARG A 164 3.57 -9.50 10.47
N ASP A 165 3.48 -9.69 11.79
CA ASP A 165 4.35 -9.02 12.75
C ASP A 165 5.82 -9.50 12.59
N GLN A 166 6.05 -10.77 12.28
CA GLN A 166 7.37 -11.31 11.91
C GLN A 166 7.84 -10.71 10.58
N SER A 167 6.94 -10.59 9.59
CA SER A 167 7.22 -9.97 8.29
C SER A 167 7.67 -8.52 8.45
N GLN A 168 7.01 -7.74 9.30
CA GLN A 168 7.40 -6.35 9.58
C GLN A 168 8.79 -6.26 10.22
N LYS A 169 9.08 -7.11 11.22
CA LYS A 169 10.40 -7.16 11.86
C LYS A 169 11.51 -7.44 10.82
N LEU A 170 11.32 -8.45 9.97
CA LEU A 170 12.26 -8.78 8.91
C LEU A 170 12.39 -7.65 7.88
N GLY A 171 11.29 -7.01 7.50
CA GLY A 171 11.32 -5.87 6.60
C GLY A 171 12.21 -4.73 7.11
N PHE A 172 12.22 -4.46 8.42
CA PHE A 172 13.14 -3.47 9.02
C PHE A 172 14.60 -3.90 8.91
N ILE A 173 14.89 -5.18 9.18
CA ILE A 173 16.27 -5.73 9.08
C ILE A 173 16.76 -5.59 7.63
N LEU A 174 15.95 -5.99 6.66
CA LEU A 174 16.32 -5.95 5.24
C LEU A 174 16.44 -4.49 4.71
N SER A 175 15.58 -3.60 5.18
CA SER A 175 15.69 -2.17 4.88
C SER A 175 16.97 -1.56 5.43
N TYR A 176 17.39 -1.95 6.63
CA TYR A 176 18.67 -1.56 7.19
C TYR A 176 19.84 -2.05 6.33
N LEU A 177 19.85 -3.32 5.90
CA LEU A 177 20.88 -3.89 5.03
C LEU A 177 20.94 -3.17 3.68
N ARG A 178 19.79 -2.89 3.05
CA ARG A 178 19.72 -2.12 1.80
C ARG A 178 20.35 -0.72 1.95
N ASN A 179 20.12 -0.07 3.08
CA ASN A 179 20.68 1.27 3.33
C ASN A 179 22.17 1.23 3.71
N LYS A 180 22.62 0.16 4.36
CA LYS A 180 24.01 -0.04 4.79
C LYS A 180 24.91 -0.38 3.61
N TYR A 181 24.41 -1.16 2.63
CA TYR A 181 25.19 -1.69 1.52
C TYR A 181 24.61 -1.28 0.18
N ASN A 182 25.32 -0.43 -0.57
CA ASN A 182 24.88 0.08 -1.88
C ASN A 182 24.70 -0.99 -2.96
N PHE A 183 25.34 -2.15 -2.80
CA PHE A 183 25.25 -3.29 -3.70
C PHE A 183 24.13 -4.27 -3.35
N VAL A 184 23.43 -4.09 -2.24
CA VAL A 184 22.29 -4.92 -1.86
C VAL A 184 21.00 -4.38 -2.47
N ARG A 185 20.24 -5.27 -3.12
CA ARG A 185 18.91 -4.99 -3.65
C ARG A 185 17.90 -5.93 -2.99
N VAL A 186 16.86 -5.35 -2.42
CA VAL A 186 15.79 -6.09 -1.74
C VAL A 186 14.50 -5.95 -2.54
N TYR A 187 13.92 -7.08 -2.91
CA TYR A 187 12.64 -7.19 -3.61
C TYR A 187 11.61 -7.84 -2.69
N SER A 188 10.51 -7.18 -2.46
CA SER A 188 9.53 -7.55 -1.42
C SER A 188 8.24 -8.08 -2.04
N ILE A 189 8.05 -9.39 -1.98
CA ILE A 189 6.94 -10.10 -2.61
C ILE A 189 5.85 -10.40 -1.58
N ASP A 190 4.69 -9.74 -1.72
CA ASP A 190 3.54 -10.00 -0.87
C ASP A 190 2.81 -11.28 -1.29
N ALA A 191 2.88 -12.29 -0.45
CA ALA A 191 2.23 -13.59 -0.69
C ALA A 191 0.70 -13.55 -0.57
N SER A 192 0.14 -12.48 -0.01
CA SER A 192 -1.32 -12.29 0.02
C SER A 192 -1.90 -11.88 -1.34
N ILE A 193 -1.03 -11.46 -2.27
CA ILE A 193 -1.40 -11.10 -3.64
C ILE A 193 -1.19 -12.32 -4.55
N HIS A 194 -2.29 -12.80 -5.13
CA HIS A 194 -2.26 -13.97 -6.02
C HIS A 194 -1.86 -13.58 -7.45
N LEU A 195 -0.57 -13.57 -7.73
CA LEU A 195 -0.02 -13.43 -9.08
C LEU A 195 0.59 -14.77 -9.54
N PRO A 196 0.32 -15.26 -10.75
CA PRO A 196 0.92 -16.49 -11.24
C PRO A 196 2.45 -16.50 -11.18
N VAL A 197 3.08 -15.39 -11.53
CA VAL A 197 4.55 -15.25 -11.53
C VAL A 197 5.15 -15.37 -10.11
N THR A 198 4.45 -14.91 -9.08
CA THR A 198 4.95 -15.03 -7.69
C THR A 198 4.90 -16.48 -7.20
N SER A 199 3.95 -17.29 -7.70
CA SER A 199 3.89 -18.72 -7.44
C SER A 199 5.09 -19.45 -8.07
N VAL A 200 5.41 -19.13 -9.31
CA VAL A 200 6.60 -19.68 -10.00
C VAL A 200 7.87 -19.34 -9.24
N LEU A 201 8.03 -18.05 -8.86
CA LEU A 201 9.20 -17.59 -8.12
C LEU A 201 9.34 -18.28 -6.76
N ARG A 202 8.23 -18.44 -6.03
CA ARG A 202 8.18 -19.17 -4.76
C ARG A 202 8.61 -20.64 -4.91
N GLU A 203 8.11 -21.32 -5.93
CA GLU A 203 8.48 -22.71 -6.23
C GLU A 203 9.95 -22.84 -6.59
N SER A 204 10.49 -21.92 -7.40
CA SER A 204 11.90 -21.91 -7.79
C SER A 204 12.85 -21.82 -6.59
N PHE A 205 12.45 -21.10 -5.54
CA PHE A 205 13.22 -20.94 -4.31
C PHE A 205 12.83 -21.92 -3.18
N ASN A 206 11.89 -22.86 -3.42
CA ASN A 206 11.38 -23.79 -2.42
C ASN A 206 10.79 -23.10 -1.17
N VAL A 207 10.15 -21.94 -1.34
CA VAL A 207 9.53 -21.20 -0.24
C VAL A 207 8.19 -21.85 0.12
N THR A 208 8.11 -22.45 1.32
CA THR A 208 6.94 -23.17 1.82
C THR A 208 6.22 -22.46 2.96
N ARG A 209 6.85 -21.47 3.59
CA ARG A 209 6.30 -20.71 4.72
C ARG A 209 6.67 -19.23 4.63
N TYR A 210 5.94 -18.38 5.36
CA TYR A 210 6.17 -16.95 5.44
C TYR A 210 6.41 -16.51 6.88
N PRO A 211 7.19 -15.43 7.10
CA PRO A 211 8.03 -14.79 6.11
C PRO A 211 9.22 -15.66 5.69
N ALA A 212 9.78 -15.42 4.50
CA ALA A 212 10.95 -16.10 4.00
C ALA A 212 11.91 -15.14 3.29
N VAL A 213 13.20 -15.38 3.42
CA VAL A 213 14.26 -14.57 2.80
C VAL A 213 15.16 -15.48 1.98
N VAL A 214 15.37 -15.10 0.73
CA VAL A 214 16.29 -15.77 -0.18
C VAL A 214 17.38 -14.78 -0.57
N VAL A 215 18.63 -15.13 -0.35
CA VAL A 215 19.79 -14.30 -0.67
C VAL A 215 20.63 -15.01 -1.73
N ASN A 216 20.80 -14.38 -2.89
CA ASN A 216 21.60 -14.94 -3.99
C ASN A 216 21.21 -16.41 -4.29
N ASP A 217 19.91 -16.67 -4.50
CA ASP A 217 19.27 -17.97 -4.76
C ASP A 217 19.30 -18.97 -3.59
N ARG A 218 19.77 -18.55 -2.42
CA ARG A 218 19.81 -19.40 -1.23
C ARG A 218 18.70 -19.00 -0.25
N LEU A 219 17.78 -19.93 0.02
CA LEU A 219 16.77 -19.78 1.07
C LEU A 219 17.45 -19.82 2.45
N LEU A 220 17.24 -18.77 3.23
CA LEU A 220 17.76 -18.68 4.59
C LEU A 220 16.79 -19.30 5.60
N GLY A 221 17.33 -19.69 6.75
CA GLY A 221 16.57 -20.14 7.91
C GLY A 221 15.95 -18.98 8.70
N GLU A 222 15.89 -19.14 9.99
CA GLU A 222 15.39 -18.10 10.89
C GLU A 222 16.35 -16.92 10.95
N ILE A 223 15.82 -15.70 10.87
CA ILE A 223 16.57 -14.45 10.89
C ILE A 223 16.02 -13.58 12.01
N GLU A 224 16.85 -13.24 12.94
CA GLU A 224 16.51 -12.37 14.08
C GLU A 224 17.17 -10.99 13.96
N LYS A 225 18.31 -10.90 13.30
CA LYS A 225 19.15 -9.70 13.18
C LYS A 225 19.89 -9.64 11.83
N SER A 226 20.47 -8.48 11.53
CA SER A 226 21.19 -8.25 10.25
C SER A 226 22.39 -9.17 10.06
N GLU A 227 23.07 -9.51 11.15
CA GLU A 227 24.26 -10.39 11.16
C GLU A 227 23.94 -11.83 10.71
N ASP A 228 22.68 -12.24 10.74
CA ASP A 228 22.25 -13.55 10.26
C ASP A 228 22.17 -13.60 8.72
N VAL A 229 22.08 -12.43 8.07
CA VAL A 229 22.02 -12.28 6.62
C VAL A 229 23.39 -11.94 6.00
N GLU A 230 24.17 -11.11 6.69
CA GLU A 230 25.46 -10.58 6.18
C GLU A 230 26.45 -11.66 5.69
N PRO A 231 26.60 -12.84 6.30
CA PRO A 231 27.52 -13.88 5.79
C PRO A 231 27.16 -14.43 4.41
N PHE A 232 25.93 -14.21 3.95
CA PHE A 232 25.44 -14.66 2.64
C PHE A 232 25.57 -13.59 1.55
N LEU A 233 25.99 -12.37 1.92
CA LEU A 233 26.28 -11.30 0.98
C LEU A 233 27.69 -11.52 0.40
N ARG A 234 27.78 -11.74 -0.92
CA ARG A 234 29.04 -12.03 -1.64
C ARG A 234 30.01 -10.85 -1.60
N THR A 235 29.45 -9.65 -1.66
CA THR A 235 30.22 -8.40 -1.79
C THR A 235 30.70 -7.86 -0.45
N ALA A 236 30.04 -8.22 0.68
CA ALA A 236 30.50 -7.82 2.02
C ALA A 236 31.88 -8.42 2.37
N THR A 237 32.19 -9.59 1.82
CA THR A 237 33.50 -10.24 2.03
C THR A 237 34.65 -9.60 1.26
N LEU A 238 34.37 -8.76 0.25
CA LEU A 238 35.42 -8.06 -0.56
C LEU A 238 35.78 -6.69 -0.01
N THR A 239 34.98 -6.09 0.84
CA THR A 239 35.23 -4.75 1.42
C THR A 239 35.97 -4.78 2.76
N THR A 240 36.24 -5.96 3.32
CA THR A 240 36.92 -6.14 4.62
C THR A 240 38.44 -6.51 4.47
N LYS A 241 39.03 -6.25 3.31
CA LYS A 241 40.48 -6.40 3.12
C LYS A 241 41.18 -5.09 2.84
#